data_db5c244f9427baa1339b7e3e1406f5d3
#
_entry.id   db5c244f9427baa1339b7e3e1406f5d3
#
_cell.length_a   1.000
_cell.length_b   1.000
_cell.length_c   1.000
_cell.angle_alpha   90.00
_cell.angle_beta   90.00
_cell.angle_gamma   90.00
#
_symmetry.space_group_name_H-M   'P 1'
#
loop_
_entity.id
_entity.type
_entity.pdbx_description
1 polymer ?
#
loop_
_entity_poly.entity_id
_entity_poly.type
_entity_poly.pdbx_seq_one_letter_code
_entity_poly.pdbx_strand_id
1 'polypeptide(L)'
;PPLPGIDLDGIFTLRNVSDTDHIKNYISSHNIRKAVVVGAGFIGLEMAENLYESGAQVSIVEMGAQVMAPVDFSITSHVHQHLLSKGVGLFLGQAVSHFKRDSRNLKVCLKNGKELEADIVLLSIGVRPSVTLAKSAGLKIGETGGIWVDEYLQTSEKDIYAVGDAIEY
;
A
#
# COMPACT_ATOMS: atom_id res chain seq x y z
N PRO A 1 -6.17 -8.67 0.76
CA PRO A 1 -6.29 -10.13 0.90
C PRO A 1 -5.72 -10.57 2.24
N PRO A 2 -6.30 -11.61 2.86
CA PRO A 2 -5.76 -12.18 4.08
C PRO A 2 -4.45 -12.92 3.73
N LEU A 3 -3.33 -12.33 4.13
CA LEU A 3 -2.01 -12.97 4.04
C LEU A 3 -1.67 -13.53 5.42
N PRO A 4 -1.23 -14.80 5.52
CA PRO A 4 -0.80 -15.35 6.80
C PRO A 4 0.29 -14.49 7.43
N GLY A 5 0.15 -14.18 8.73
CA GLY A 5 1.08 -13.35 9.47
C GLY A 5 0.95 -11.85 9.27
N ILE A 6 -0.11 -11.36 8.61
CA ILE A 6 -0.33 -9.92 8.35
C ILE A 6 -0.48 -9.10 9.65
N ASP A 7 -0.92 -9.73 10.74
CA ASP A 7 -1.15 -9.10 12.05
C ASP A 7 0.09 -9.13 12.97
N LEU A 8 1.24 -9.55 12.45
CA LEU A 8 2.49 -9.53 13.22
C LEU A 8 2.90 -8.08 13.53
N ASP A 9 3.43 -7.88 14.72
CA ASP A 9 3.98 -6.59 15.12
C ASP A 9 5.08 -6.13 14.16
N GLY A 10 5.11 -4.81 13.86
CA GLY A 10 6.00 -4.23 12.86
C GLY A 10 5.43 -4.23 11.43
N ILE A 11 4.20 -4.72 11.22
CA ILE A 11 3.49 -4.61 9.94
C ILE A 11 2.39 -3.55 10.07
N PHE A 12 2.40 -2.57 9.18
CA PHE A 12 1.49 -1.43 9.21
C PHE A 12 0.81 -1.19 7.88
N THR A 13 -0.37 -0.59 7.95
CA THR A 13 -1.05 0.07 6.82
C THR A 13 -1.12 1.55 7.11
N LEU A 14 -1.20 2.38 6.07
CA LEU A 14 -1.38 3.83 6.21
C LEU A 14 -2.69 4.25 5.56
N ARG A 15 -3.61 4.79 6.37
CA ARG A 15 -4.90 5.27 5.91
C ARG A 15 -5.29 6.64 6.47
N ASN A 16 -4.85 6.93 7.70
CA ASN A 16 -5.23 8.14 8.43
C ASN A 16 -4.08 8.65 9.31
N VAL A 17 -4.30 9.79 9.97
CA VAL A 17 -3.30 10.42 10.84
C VAL A 17 -2.90 9.53 12.01
N SER A 18 -3.85 8.78 12.58
CA SER A 18 -3.55 7.85 13.68
C SER A 18 -2.58 6.75 13.26
N ASP A 19 -2.73 6.22 12.04
CA ASP A 19 -1.77 5.24 11.49
C ASP A 19 -0.38 5.86 11.33
N THR A 20 -0.32 7.12 10.88
CA THR A 20 0.96 7.87 10.78
C THR A 20 1.63 8.00 12.12
N ASP A 21 0.88 8.34 13.18
CA ASP A 21 1.41 8.47 14.53
C ASP A 21 1.91 7.12 15.06
N HIS A 22 1.19 6.02 14.82
CA HIS A 22 1.63 4.68 15.19
C HIS A 22 2.93 4.29 14.48
N ILE A 23 3.04 4.54 13.17
CA ILE A 23 4.24 4.25 12.38
C ILE A 23 5.42 5.09 12.89
N LYS A 24 5.24 6.40 13.11
CA LYS A 24 6.28 7.28 13.66
C LYS A 24 6.77 6.85 15.04
N ASN A 25 5.83 6.51 15.93
CA ASN A 25 6.15 6.02 17.26
C ASN A 25 6.92 4.70 17.20
N TYR A 26 6.54 3.80 16.30
CA TYR A 26 7.26 2.55 16.09
C TYR A 26 8.69 2.80 15.60
N ILE A 27 8.87 3.65 14.59
CA ILE A 27 10.19 4.02 14.05
C ILE A 27 11.06 4.67 15.15
N SER A 28 10.49 5.55 15.98
CA SER A 28 11.22 6.25 17.04
C SER A 28 11.66 5.34 18.19
N SER A 29 10.86 4.30 18.48
CA SER A 29 11.10 3.38 19.60
C SER A 29 11.90 2.14 19.22
N HIS A 30 12.11 1.90 17.94
CA HIS A 30 12.84 0.75 17.41
C HIS A 30 14.00 1.21 16.51
N ASN A 31 15.09 0.45 16.50
CA ASN A 31 16.22 0.73 15.63
C ASN A 31 15.94 0.16 14.23
N ILE A 32 15.18 0.90 13.42
CA ILE A 32 14.80 0.49 12.08
C ILE A 32 16.00 0.63 11.14
N ARG A 33 16.49 -0.49 10.63
CA ARG A 33 17.58 -0.57 9.65
C ARG A 33 17.10 -1.08 8.29
N LYS A 34 16.11 -1.98 8.29
CA LYS A 34 15.56 -2.60 7.09
C LYS A 34 14.06 -2.39 7.04
N ALA A 35 13.59 -1.82 5.95
CA ALA A 35 12.19 -1.60 5.71
C ALA A 35 11.74 -2.29 4.42
N VAL A 36 10.58 -2.91 4.44
CA VAL A 36 9.95 -3.48 3.25
C VAL A 36 8.62 -2.78 3.02
N VAL A 37 8.44 -2.23 1.81
CA VAL A 37 7.17 -1.68 1.35
C VAL A 37 6.56 -2.66 0.36
N VAL A 38 5.32 -3.09 0.62
CA VAL A 38 4.57 -4.00 -0.25
C VAL A 38 3.52 -3.19 -1.01
N GLY A 39 3.69 -3.11 -2.33
CA GLY A 39 2.93 -2.27 -3.24
C GLY A 39 3.71 -1.02 -3.64
N ALA A 40 3.85 -0.80 -4.95
CA ALA A 40 4.60 0.31 -5.54
C ALA A 40 3.69 1.34 -6.23
N GLY A 41 2.49 1.55 -5.70
CA GLY A 41 1.65 2.68 -6.04
C GLY A 41 2.17 3.99 -5.43
N PHE A 42 1.46 5.11 -5.63
CA PHE A 42 1.87 6.43 -5.12
C PHE A 42 2.16 6.42 -3.61
N ILE A 43 1.24 5.91 -2.80
CA ILE A 43 1.41 5.83 -1.33
C ILE A 43 2.64 4.98 -0.96
N GLY A 44 2.84 3.84 -1.64
CA GLY A 44 3.98 2.97 -1.36
C GLY A 44 5.32 3.64 -1.67
N LEU A 45 5.41 4.40 -2.77
CA LEU A 45 6.61 5.14 -3.13
C LEU A 45 6.91 6.28 -2.16
N GLU A 46 5.91 7.07 -1.77
CA GLU A 46 6.06 8.13 -0.77
C GLU A 46 6.51 7.57 0.59
N MET A 47 5.96 6.43 1.00
CA MET A 47 6.39 5.78 2.23
C MET A 47 7.80 5.22 2.12
N ALA A 48 8.19 4.67 0.96
CA ALA A 48 9.55 4.20 0.71
C ALA A 48 10.57 5.35 0.79
N GLU A 49 10.24 6.51 0.23
CA GLU A 49 11.06 7.72 0.32
C GLU A 49 11.25 8.17 1.77
N ASN A 50 10.16 8.30 2.54
CA ASN A 50 10.22 8.70 3.95
C ASN A 50 11.05 7.71 4.81
N LEU A 51 10.92 6.41 4.57
CA LEU A 51 11.73 5.39 5.25
C LEU A 51 13.21 5.48 4.86
N TYR A 52 13.49 5.72 3.58
CA TYR A 52 14.86 5.94 3.10
C TYR A 52 15.49 7.18 3.74
N GLU A 53 14.77 8.29 3.81
CA GLU A 53 15.23 9.52 4.44
C GLU A 53 15.45 9.36 5.95
N SER A 54 14.68 8.45 6.60
CA SER A 54 14.93 8.08 8.01
C SER A 54 16.18 7.22 8.22
N GLY A 55 16.90 6.85 7.14
CA GLY A 55 18.12 6.07 7.18
C GLY A 55 17.95 4.56 7.05
N ALA A 56 16.75 4.08 6.75
CA ALA A 56 16.51 2.65 6.55
C ALA A 56 16.96 2.19 5.15
N GLN A 57 17.46 0.96 5.07
CA GLN A 57 17.61 0.24 3.80
C GLN A 57 16.25 -0.23 3.34
N VAL A 58 15.74 0.35 2.25
CA VAL A 58 14.38 0.08 1.76
C VAL A 58 14.38 -0.98 0.66
N SER A 59 13.41 -1.87 0.73
CA SER A 59 13.04 -2.78 -0.35
C SER A 59 11.56 -2.62 -0.70
N ILE A 60 11.24 -2.56 -1.99
CA ILE A 60 9.88 -2.47 -2.51
C ILE A 60 9.52 -3.77 -3.20
N VAL A 61 8.38 -4.37 -2.83
CA VAL A 61 7.83 -5.57 -3.46
C VAL A 61 6.56 -5.18 -4.20
N GLU A 62 6.52 -5.43 -5.51
CA GLU A 62 5.38 -5.12 -6.36
C GLU A 62 5.02 -6.32 -7.23
N MET A 63 3.73 -6.65 -7.25
CA MET A 63 3.20 -7.76 -8.03
C MET A 63 3.19 -7.45 -9.54
N GLY A 64 3.02 -6.20 -9.89
CA GLY A 64 3.07 -5.69 -11.26
C GLY A 64 4.50 -5.66 -11.81
N ALA A 65 4.61 -5.52 -13.13
CA ALA A 65 5.88 -5.42 -13.83
C ALA A 65 6.58 -4.06 -13.66
N GLN A 66 5.89 -3.07 -13.10
CA GLN A 66 6.40 -1.72 -12.91
C GLN A 66 5.82 -1.06 -11.65
N VAL A 67 6.46 -0.01 -11.17
CA VAL A 67 5.87 0.90 -10.17
C VAL A 67 4.81 1.77 -10.82
N MET A 68 3.89 2.35 -10.04
CA MET A 68 2.86 3.28 -10.53
C MET A 68 2.10 2.70 -11.74
N ALA A 69 1.54 1.51 -11.60
CA ALA A 69 0.92 0.75 -12.69
C ALA A 69 0.03 1.54 -13.69
N PRO A 70 -0.73 2.59 -13.28
CA PRO A 70 -1.51 3.41 -14.21
C PRO A 70 -0.69 4.36 -15.09
N VAL A 71 0.59 4.55 -14.80
CA VAL A 71 1.47 5.49 -15.52
C VAL A 71 2.21 4.77 -16.63
N ASP A 72 2.43 5.47 -17.77
CA ASP A 72 3.18 4.93 -18.89
C ASP A 72 4.60 4.49 -18.49
N PHE A 73 5.05 3.35 -19.05
CA PHE A 73 6.37 2.79 -18.74
C PHE A 73 7.52 3.72 -19.07
N SER A 74 7.40 4.55 -20.11
CA SER A 74 8.42 5.54 -20.45
C SER A 74 8.73 6.49 -19.31
N ILE A 75 7.72 6.83 -18.49
CA ILE A 75 7.85 7.67 -17.31
C ILE A 75 8.33 6.84 -16.11
N THR A 76 7.69 5.69 -15.87
CA THR A 76 8.03 4.86 -14.69
C THR A 76 9.43 4.27 -14.76
N SER A 77 10.00 4.10 -15.95
CA SER A 77 11.40 3.69 -16.13
C SER A 77 12.40 4.65 -15.48
N HIS A 78 12.12 5.95 -15.49
CA HIS A 78 12.94 6.95 -14.79
C HIS A 78 12.83 6.80 -13.27
N VAL A 79 11.63 6.49 -12.77
CA VAL A 79 11.43 6.21 -11.35
C VAL A 79 12.17 4.94 -10.92
N HIS A 80 12.15 3.87 -11.74
CA HIS A 80 12.95 2.66 -11.49
C HIS A 80 14.44 2.98 -11.38
N GLN A 81 14.99 3.73 -12.34
CA GLN A 81 16.39 4.13 -12.33
C GLN A 81 16.74 4.96 -11.10
N HIS A 82 15.87 5.89 -10.71
CA HIS A 82 16.06 6.71 -9.53
C HIS A 82 16.09 5.85 -8.26
N LEU A 83 15.11 4.97 -8.06
CA LEU A 83 15.06 4.05 -6.92
C LEU A 83 16.33 3.19 -6.83
N LEU A 84 16.76 2.60 -7.95
CA LEU A 84 17.98 1.80 -8.01
C LEU A 84 19.24 2.62 -7.71
N SER A 85 19.32 3.86 -8.21
CA SER A 85 20.45 4.76 -7.93
C SER A 85 20.56 5.14 -6.45
N LYS A 86 19.45 5.13 -5.72
CA LYS A 86 19.38 5.32 -4.26
C LYS A 86 19.66 4.04 -3.47
N GLY A 87 19.90 2.91 -4.14
CA GLY A 87 20.13 1.62 -3.48
C GLY A 87 18.86 0.95 -2.95
N VAL A 88 17.69 1.40 -3.37
CA VAL A 88 16.42 0.76 -3.02
C VAL A 88 16.33 -0.60 -3.72
N GLY A 89 16.06 -1.65 -2.96
CA GLY A 89 15.80 -2.99 -3.51
C GLY A 89 14.44 -3.02 -4.21
N LEU A 90 14.42 -3.25 -5.54
CA LEU A 90 13.18 -3.26 -6.31
C LEU A 90 12.84 -4.69 -6.78
N PHE A 91 11.75 -5.26 -6.26
CA PHE A 91 11.27 -6.60 -6.53
C PHE A 91 9.95 -6.54 -7.30
N LEU A 92 10.04 -6.33 -8.62
CA LEU A 92 8.90 -6.28 -9.54
C LEU A 92 8.48 -7.68 -9.99
N GLY A 93 7.22 -7.86 -10.35
CA GLY A 93 6.65 -9.16 -10.73
C GLY A 93 6.64 -10.17 -9.58
N GLN A 94 6.71 -9.69 -8.32
CA GLN A 94 6.82 -10.53 -7.15
C GLN A 94 5.66 -10.30 -6.19
N ALA A 95 5.01 -11.38 -5.78
CA ALA A 95 3.93 -11.33 -4.80
C ALA A 95 4.40 -11.88 -3.45
N VAL A 96 3.94 -11.23 -2.38
CA VAL A 96 4.09 -11.75 -1.02
C VAL A 96 3.18 -12.97 -0.85
N SER A 97 3.70 -14.02 -0.24
CA SER A 97 2.96 -15.22 0.13
C SER A 97 2.49 -15.18 1.58
N HIS A 98 3.35 -14.79 2.48
CA HIS A 98 3.07 -14.69 3.92
C HIS A 98 4.14 -13.86 4.63
N PHE A 99 3.87 -13.53 5.88
CA PHE A 99 4.82 -12.95 6.81
C PHE A 99 5.12 -13.94 7.92
N LYS A 100 6.34 -13.94 8.42
CA LYS A 100 6.72 -14.74 9.59
C LYS A 100 7.73 -13.99 10.44
N ARG A 101 7.81 -14.35 11.71
CA ARG A 101 8.86 -13.88 12.62
C ARG A 101 9.75 -15.04 12.98
N ASP A 102 11.05 -14.86 12.82
CA ASP A 102 12.07 -15.82 13.19
C ASP A 102 12.93 -15.19 14.28
N SER A 103 12.83 -15.72 15.49
CA SER A 103 13.48 -15.20 16.69
C SER A 103 13.15 -13.71 16.92
N ARG A 104 13.89 -12.78 16.32
CA ARG A 104 13.70 -11.33 16.44
C ARG A 104 13.39 -10.63 15.13
N ASN A 105 13.56 -11.30 13.99
CA ASN A 105 13.47 -10.71 12.67
C ASN A 105 12.11 -10.97 12.03
N LEU A 106 11.46 -9.93 11.58
CA LEU A 106 10.30 -10.01 10.70
C LEU A 106 10.78 -10.38 9.29
N LYS A 107 10.11 -11.31 8.64
CA LYS A 107 10.41 -11.75 7.29
C LYS A 107 9.21 -11.65 6.38
N VAL A 108 9.44 -11.06 5.21
CA VAL A 108 8.49 -11.00 4.10
C VAL A 108 8.85 -12.14 3.14
N CYS A 109 7.98 -13.15 3.05
CA CYS A 109 8.19 -14.32 2.21
C CYS A 109 7.49 -14.12 0.87
N LEU A 110 8.24 -14.21 -0.23
CA LEU A 110 7.72 -14.06 -1.58
C LEU A 110 7.27 -15.42 -2.15
N LYS A 111 6.37 -15.41 -3.13
CA LYS A 111 5.88 -16.63 -3.78
C LYS A 111 6.98 -17.41 -4.51
N ASN A 112 8.07 -16.76 -4.93
CA ASN A 112 9.23 -17.42 -5.55
C ASN A 112 10.19 -18.09 -4.55
N GLY A 113 9.85 -18.06 -3.23
CA GLY A 113 10.67 -18.64 -2.16
C GLY A 113 11.70 -17.68 -1.57
N LYS A 114 11.89 -16.47 -2.13
CA LYS A 114 12.80 -15.48 -1.55
C LYS A 114 12.23 -14.92 -0.25
N GLU A 115 13.08 -14.69 0.73
CA GLU A 115 12.75 -14.04 2.00
C GLU A 115 13.49 -12.71 2.11
N LEU A 116 12.78 -11.67 2.53
CA LEU A 116 13.34 -10.38 2.83
C LEU A 116 13.21 -10.11 4.33
N GLU A 117 14.33 -9.83 4.99
CA GLU A 117 14.33 -9.40 6.39
C GLU A 117 13.85 -7.96 6.50
N ALA A 118 13.07 -7.68 7.54
CA ALA A 118 12.56 -6.34 7.83
C ALA A 118 12.49 -6.09 9.33
N ASP A 119 12.71 -4.84 9.72
CA ASP A 119 12.39 -4.33 11.05
C ASP A 119 10.98 -3.70 11.03
N ILE A 120 10.56 -3.20 9.87
CA ILE A 120 9.22 -2.65 9.61
C ILE A 120 8.74 -3.05 8.22
N VAL A 121 7.44 -3.32 8.10
CA VAL A 121 6.77 -3.57 6.82
C VAL A 121 5.59 -2.61 6.67
N LEU A 122 5.51 -1.95 5.54
CA LEU A 122 4.38 -1.10 5.18
C LEU A 122 3.60 -1.74 4.03
N LEU A 123 2.30 -1.91 4.23
CA LEU A 123 1.39 -2.48 3.24
C LEU A 123 0.66 -1.37 2.50
N SER A 124 0.93 -1.23 1.21
CA SER A 124 0.30 -0.27 0.30
C SER A 124 -0.31 -0.99 -0.90
N ILE A 125 -1.09 -2.04 -0.62
CA ILE A 125 -1.65 -2.99 -1.61
C ILE A 125 -3.02 -2.59 -2.15
N GLY A 126 -3.28 -1.29 -2.23
CA GLY A 126 -4.48 -0.68 -2.77
C GLY A 126 -5.46 -0.18 -1.71
N VAL A 127 -6.42 0.60 -2.19
CA VAL A 127 -7.49 1.21 -1.39
C VAL A 127 -8.84 0.62 -1.80
N ARG A 128 -9.83 0.71 -0.93
CA ARG A 128 -11.21 0.34 -1.22
C ARG A 128 -12.12 1.51 -0.87
N PRO A 129 -13.14 1.79 -1.71
CA PRO A 129 -14.13 2.80 -1.41
C PRO A 129 -14.80 2.56 -0.03
N SER A 130 -14.93 3.61 0.77
CA SER A 130 -15.64 3.54 2.06
C SER A 130 -17.12 3.74 1.84
N VAL A 131 -17.85 2.66 1.60
CA VAL A 131 -19.26 2.68 1.21
C VAL A 131 -20.24 2.26 2.33
N THR A 132 -19.76 2.08 3.55
CA THR A 132 -20.59 1.58 4.66
C THR A 132 -21.80 2.47 4.92
N LEU A 133 -21.59 3.80 4.98
CA LEU A 133 -22.67 4.76 5.18
C LEU A 133 -23.65 4.76 4.01
N ALA A 134 -23.16 4.73 2.78
CA ALA A 134 -23.98 4.67 1.57
C ALA A 134 -24.85 3.42 1.54
N LYS A 135 -24.28 2.26 1.87
CA LYS A 135 -25.02 1.00 1.99
C LYS A 135 -26.12 1.05 3.07
N SER A 136 -25.81 1.61 4.24
CA SER A 136 -26.81 1.74 5.32
C SER A 136 -27.94 2.72 4.97
N ALA A 137 -27.67 3.69 4.10
CA ALA A 137 -28.66 4.62 3.55
C ALA A 137 -29.44 4.05 2.34
N GLY A 138 -29.16 2.81 1.91
CA GLY A 138 -29.84 2.17 0.79
C GLY A 138 -29.36 2.61 -0.60
N LEU A 139 -28.25 3.36 -0.69
CA LEU A 139 -27.72 3.80 -1.97
C LEU A 139 -27.17 2.63 -2.79
N LYS A 140 -27.35 2.69 -4.11
CA LYS A 140 -26.80 1.71 -5.04
C LYS A 140 -25.26 1.74 -5.01
N ILE A 141 -24.67 0.56 -4.91
CA ILE A 141 -23.24 0.36 -5.04
C ILE A 141 -22.96 -0.24 -6.41
N GLY A 142 -21.96 0.25 -7.09
CA GLY A 142 -21.55 -0.21 -8.41
C GLY A 142 -20.81 -1.53 -8.39
N GLU A 143 -20.39 -1.99 -9.57
CA GLU A 143 -19.76 -3.31 -9.77
C GLU A 143 -18.36 -3.38 -9.19
N THR A 144 -17.60 -2.27 -9.21
CA THR A 144 -16.24 -2.18 -8.65
C THR A 144 -16.26 -1.91 -7.14
N GLY A 145 -17.44 -1.64 -6.57
CA GLY A 145 -17.66 -1.46 -5.15
C GLY A 145 -17.71 0.00 -4.69
N GLY A 146 -17.68 0.96 -5.62
CA GLY A 146 -17.91 2.38 -5.35
C GLY A 146 -19.40 2.74 -5.24
N ILE A 147 -19.71 3.92 -4.74
CA ILE A 147 -21.07 4.47 -4.75
C ILE A 147 -21.43 4.78 -6.22
N TRP A 148 -22.45 4.13 -6.73
CA TRP A 148 -22.90 4.39 -8.09
C TRP A 148 -23.44 5.82 -8.22
N VAL A 149 -23.00 6.53 -9.27
CA VAL A 149 -23.49 7.87 -9.62
C VAL A 149 -23.74 7.97 -11.12
N ASP A 150 -24.58 8.93 -11.51
CA ASP A 150 -24.81 9.29 -12.91
C ASP A 150 -23.76 10.34 -13.40
N GLU A 151 -23.93 10.80 -14.63
CA GLU A 151 -23.08 11.84 -15.25
C GLU A 151 -23.10 13.20 -14.53
N TYR A 152 -24.06 13.43 -13.64
CA TYR A 152 -24.18 14.63 -12.80
C TYR A 152 -23.72 14.38 -11.36
N LEU A 153 -23.11 13.22 -11.08
CA LEU A 153 -22.65 12.78 -9.77
C LEU A 153 -23.80 12.56 -8.75
N GLN A 154 -25.05 12.43 -9.25
CA GLN A 154 -26.20 12.09 -8.43
C GLN A 154 -26.22 10.58 -8.18
N THR A 155 -26.50 10.19 -6.94
CA THR A 155 -26.62 8.79 -6.56
C THR A 155 -27.97 8.18 -7.01
N SER A 156 -28.26 6.94 -6.61
CA SER A 156 -29.56 6.31 -6.85
C SER A 156 -30.72 7.00 -6.14
N GLU A 157 -30.44 7.88 -5.18
CA GLU A 157 -31.45 8.62 -4.43
C GLU A 157 -31.44 10.09 -4.84
N LYS A 158 -32.64 10.66 -5.04
CA LYS A 158 -32.82 12.06 -5.41
C LYS A 158 -32.20 13.00 -4.37
N ASP A 159 -31.56 14.06 -4.85
CA ASP A 159 -30.95 15.12 -4.04
C ASP A 159 -29.74 14.65 -3.18
N ILE A 160 -29.22 13.43 -3.43
CA ILE A 160 -27.98 12.92 -2.82
C ILE A 160 -26.92 12.76 -3.90
N TYR A 161 -25.75 13.37 -3.66
CA TYR A 161 -24.62 13.38 -4.57
C TYR A 161 -23.39 12.75 -3.89
N ALA A 162 -22.52 12.13 -4.68
CA ALA A 162 -21.25 11.59 -4.20
C ALA A 162 -20.12 11.97 -5.17
N VAL A 163 -18.92 12.19 -4.63
CA VAL A 163 -17.73 12.60 -5.38
C VAL A 163 -16.47 11.98 -4.80
N GLY A 164 -15.37 11.99 -5.56
CA GLY A 164 -14.04 11.54 -5.13
C GLY A 164 -13.86 10.04 -5.25
N ASP A 165 -12.91 9.47 -4.49
CA ASP A 165 -12.47 8.07 -4.60
C ASP A 165 -13.52 7.03 -4.14
N ALA A 166 -14.64 7.49 -3.61
CA ALA A 166 -15.70 6.60 -3.14
C ALA A 166 -16.75 6.27 -4.21
N ILE A 167 -16.70 6.91 -5.37
CA ILE A 167 -17.71 6.76 -6.43
C ILE A 167 -17.33 5.76 -7.50
N GLU A 168 -18.35 5.36 -8.25
CA GLU A 168 -18.27 4.59 -9.50
C GLU A 168 -19.34 5.11 -10.47
N TYR A 169 -18.96 5.39 -11.71
CA TYR A 169 -19.85 5.90 -12.77
C TYR A 169 -19.67 5.10 -14.07
#